data_bfc9144e328efe43f8c309db89ed50ff
#
_entry.id   bfc9144e328efe43f8c309db89ed50ff
#
_cell.length_a   1.000
_cell.length_b   1.000
_cell.length_c   1.000
_cell.angle_alpha   90.00
_cell.angle_beta   90.00
_cell.angle_gamma   90.00
#
_symmetry.space_group_name_H-M   'P 1'
#
loop_
_entity.id
_entity.type
_entity.pdbx_description
1 polymer ?
#
loop_
_entity_poly.entity_id
_entity_poly.type
_entity_poly.pdbx_seq_one_letter_code
_entity_poly.pdbx_strand_id
1 'polypeptide(L)'
;MAASVFAAVGDRVYLSGGRLPGPERLQTMRQLDFWKDGIVKSGKVKLVLKSSDIPKSPKPGDVPGCILAIEGGDPLAGNPDRVNEFYDYGVRMITLIHYSNNQLGDCMKNWAGLNPGPRNNGLTAAGRRVVERMQGLGMVVDVAHADSLTLKHICEITQRPLLDSHTHPCSLDDEKTCGRFRTWKDMEMVAKTGGVVCTWPWATSRGKAKRETFQDWAAEIAEMKRRIGMEHVGLGTDGGGGLPRFIKGYRDIRDLSRLVQAMQEAGFTRSEIAAYMGGNVYRVLKACIG
;
A
#
# COMPACT_ATOMS: atom_id res chain seq x y z
N MET A 1 10.58 8.92 10.56
CA MET A 1 10.21 7.97 9.50
C MET A 1 9.25 6.97 10.13
N ALA A 2 7.97 6.97 9.74
CA ALA A 2 7.06 5.93 10.20
C ALA A 2 7.41 4.65 9.43
N ALA A 3 7.93 3.63 10.12
CA ALA A 3 8.08 2.33 9.53
C ALA A 3 6.72 1.63 9.61
N SER A 4 6.04 1.49 8.48
CA SER A 4 4.93 0.57 8.38
C SER A 4 5.52 -0.83 8.21
N VAL A 5 5.23 -1.71 9.14
CA VAL A 5 5.55 -3.13 8.99
C VAL A 5 4.29 -3.78 8.47
N PHE A 6 4.36 -4.24 7.24
CA PHE A 6 3.29 -5.02 6.63
C PHE A 6 3.42 -6.47 7.11
N ALA A 7 2.42 -6.98 7.78
CA ALA A 7 2.26 -8.40 7.93
C ALA A 7 1.51 -8.90 6.69
N ALA A 8 2.23 -9.19 5.62
CA ALA A 8 1.63 -9.82 4.44
C ALA A 8 1.16 -11.22 4.82
N VAL A 9 -0.13 -11.44 4.70
CA VAL A 9 -0.75 -12.72 4.99
C VAL A 9 -1.67 -13.10 3.86
N GLY A 10 -1.47 -14.27 3.34
CA GLY A 10 -2.33 -14.83 2.31
C GLY A 10 -1.59 -15.62 1.24
N ASP A 11 -0.38 -15.21 0.88
CA ASP A 11 0.32 -15.74 -0.30
C ASP A 11 0.70 -17.21 -0.18
N ARG A 12 1.05 -17.70 0.99
CA ARG A 12 1.43 -19.13 1.16
C ARG A 12 0.25 -20.07 1.03
N VAL A 13 -0.97 -19.62 1.33
CA VAL A 13 -2.18 -20.42 1.17
C VAL A 13 -2.56 -20.54 -0.31
N TYR A 14 -2.36 -19.48 -1.09
CA TYR A 14 -2.62 -19.49 -2.52
C TYR A 14 -1.60 -20.30 -3.32
N LEU A 15 -0.34 -20.27 -2.94
CA LEU A 15 0.71 -21.06 -3.58
C LEU A 15 0.55 -22.58 -3.34
N SER A 16 -0.17 -22.98 -2.29
CA SER A 16 -0.46 -24.40 -1.99
C SER A 16 -1.73 -24.94 -2.66
N GLY A 17 -2.46 -24.12 -3.42
CA GLY A 17 -3.64 -24.56 -4.21
C GLY A 17 -4.89 -24.91 -3.41
N GLY A 18 -4.94 -24.64 -2.11
CA GLY A 18 -6.05 -25.03 -1.25
C GLY A 18 -6.84 -23.86 -0.65
N ARG A 19 -8.01 -23.57 -1.20
CA ARG A 19 -9.02 -22.69 -0.58
C ARG A 19 -9.80 -23.45 0.49
N LEU A 20 -9.40 -23.34 1.75
CA LEU A 20 -10.29 -23.69 2.85
C LEU A 20 -10.73 -22.37 3.54
N PRO A 21 -12.04 -22.07 3.62
CA PRO A 21 -12.54 -20.94 4.40
C PRO A 21 -12.14 -21.14 5.87
N GLY A 22 -11.38 -20.19 6.42
CA GLY A 22 -11.05 -20.21 7.84
C GLY A 22 -9.56 -20.23 8.20
N PRO A 23 -8.65 -20.87 7.46
CA PRO A 23 -7.23 -20.82 7.83
C PRO A 23 -6.62 -19.41 7.67
N GLU A 24 -7.13 -18.59 6.75
CA GLU A 24 -6.58 -17.24 6.48
C GLU A 24 -6.67 -16.35 7.72
N ARG A 25 -7.84 -16.30 8.38
CA ARG A 25 -8.00 -15.50 9.59
C ARG A 25 -7.05 -15.96 10.71
N LEU A 26 -6.98 -17.27 10.96
CA LEU A 26 -6.13 -17.83 12.00
C LEU A 26 -4.64 -17.60 11.71
N GLN A 27 -4.22 -17.75 10.45
CA GLN A 27 -2.86 -17.48 10.04
C GLN A 27 -2.51 -16.00 10.18
N THR A 28 -3.43 -15.10 9.79
CA THR A 28 -3.27 -13.65 9.98
C THR A 28 -3.07 -13.32 11.45
N MET A 29 -3.90 -13.84 12.34
CA MET A 29 -3.76 -13.61 13.78
C MET A 29 -2.41 -14.10 14.30
N ARG A 30 -1.96 -15.30 13.91
CA ARG A 30 -0.63 -15.82 14.29
C ARG A 30 0.53 -14.95 13.82
N GLN A 31 0.43 -14.35 12.64
CA GLN A 31 1.46 -13.44 12.14
C GLN A 31 1.42 -12.11 12.89
N LEU A 32 0.23 -11.60 13.18
CA LEU A 32 0.08 -10.41 14.03
C LEU A 32 0.62 -10.65 15.45
N ASP A 33 0.37 -11.84 16.04
CA ASP A 33 0.95 -12.26 17.33
C ASP A 33 2.48 -12.28 17.25
N PHE A 34 3.04 -12.88 16.19
CA PHE A 34 4.49 -12.89 16.00
C PHE A 34 5.10 -11.48 15.98
N TRP A 35 4.44 -10.52 15.28
CA TRP A 35 4.89 -9.13 15.24
C TRP A 35 4.74 -8.44 16.60
N LYS A 36 3.61 -8.59 17.27
CA LYS A 36 3.38 -7.96 18.60
C LYS A 36 4.32 -8.54 19.65
N ASP A 37 4.43 -9.85 19.71
CA ASP A 37 5.22 -10.52 20.73
C ASP A 37 6.72 -10.46 20.45
N GLY A 38 7.11 -10.62 19.20
CA GLY A 38 8.53 -10.63 18.81
C GLY A 38 9.14 -9.24 18.64
N ILE A 39 8.40 -8.30 18.07
CA ILE A 39 8.97 -7.00 17.67
C ILE A 39 8.49 -5.87 18.59
N VAL A 40 7.18 -5.74 18.82
CA VAL A 40 6.65 -4.64 19.64
C VAL A 40 7.06 -4.83 21.10
N LYS A 41 6.84 -6.02 21.69
CA LYS A 41 7.25 -6.29 23.09
C LYS A 41 8.77 -6.22 23.32
N SER A 42 9.59 -6.40 22.27
CA SER A 42 11.05 -6.21 22.39
C SER A 42 11.46 -4.76 22.61
N GLY A 43 10.54 -3.80 22.47
CA GLY A 43 10.83 -2.36 22.55
C GLY A 43 11.54 -1.77 21.32
N LYS A 44 11.80 -2.57 20.28
CA LYS A 44 12.46 -2.11 19.04
C LYS A 44 11.59 -1.18 18.21
N VAL A 45 10.26 -1.30 18.35
CA VAL A 45 9.28 -0.41 17.72
C VAL A 45 8.14 -0.13 18.69
N LYS A 46 7.47 1.00 18.52
CA LYS A 46 6.23 1.35 19.21
C LYS A 46 5.04 1.15 18.30
N LEU A 47 3.98 0.53 18.80
CA LEU A 47 2.74 0.40 18.05
C LEU A 47 2.08 1.78 17.91
N VAL A 48 1.72 2.14 16.67
CA VAL A 48 0.98 3.36 16.32
C VAL A 48 -0.48 3.00 16.16
N LEU A 49 -1.32 3.51 17.05
CA LEU A 49 -2.78 3.30 17.03
C LEU A 49 -3.55 4.55 16.62
N LYS A 50 -2.93 5.72 16.76
CA LYS A 50 -3.46 7.03 16.39
C LYS A 50 -2.34 7.94 15.88
N SER A 51 -2.68 8.98 15.15
CA SER A 51 -1.69 9.84 14.52
C SER A 51 -0.79 10.57 15.53
N SER A 52 -1.29 10.82 16.74
CA SER A 52 -0.49 11.44 17.81
C SER A 52 0.63 10.54 18.36
N ASP A 53 0.60 9.23 18.08
CA ASP A 53 1.69 8.30 18.44
C ASP A 53 2.91 8.45 17.52
N ILE A 54 2.74 9.16 16.39
CA ILE A 54 3.81 9.44 15.43
C ILE A 54 4.52 10.74 15.86
N PRO A 55 5.82 10.71 16.17
CA PRO A 55 6.53 11.91 16.57
C PRO A 55 6.60 12.93 15.44
N LYS A 56 6.26 14.18 15.71
CA LYS A 56 6.32 15.28 14.73
C LYS A 56 7.75 15.60 14.28
N SER A 57 8.72 15.39 15.16
CA SER A 57 10.14 15.67 14.91
C SER A 57 10.97 14.52 15.50
N PRO A 58 11.08 13.38 14.79
CA PRO A 58 11.85 12.25 15.27
C PRO A 58 13.34 12.62 15.36
N LYS A 59 13.99 12.17 16.43
CA LYS A 59 15.42 12.37 16.67
C LYS A 59 16.19 11.05 16.42
N PRO A 60 17.48 11.13 16.11
CA PRO A 60 18.32 9.95 16.11
C PRO A 60 18.25 9.22 17.47
N GLY A 61 17.99 7.92 17.44
CA GLY A 61 17.82 7.09 18.64
C GLY A 61 16.35 6.94 19.12
N ASP A 62 15.41 7.71 18.59
CA ASP A 62 14.00 7.50 18.91
C ASP A 62 13.53 6.12 18.41
N VAL A 63 12.74 5.46 19.23
CA VAL A 63 12.11 4.19 18.85
C VAL A 63 11.09 4.44 17.74
N PRO A 64 11.24 3.80 16.56
CA PRO A 64 10.35 4.03 15.43
C PRO A 64 8.92 3.54 15.72
N GLY A 65 7.94 4.23 15.14
CA GLY A 65 6.55 3.78 15.12
C GLY A 65 6.31 2.66 14.10
N CYS A 66 5.43 1.74 14.44
CA CYS A 66 4.97 0.64 13.60
C CYS A 66 3.45 0.67 13.51
N ILE A 67 2.90 0.62 12.30
CA ILE A 67 1.47 0.44 12.03
C ILE A 67 1.27 -1.01 11.62
N LEU A 68 0.41 -1.75 12.33
CA LEU A 68 0.00 -3.07 11.89
C LEU A 68 -0.94 -2.93 10.69
N ALA A 69 -0.61 -3.63 9.63
CA ALA A 69 -1.38 -3.67 8.39
C ALA A 69 -1.59 -5.11 7.94
N ILE A 70 -2.69 -5.34 7.24
CA ILE A 70 -2.98 -6.62 6.58
C ILE A 70 -2.98 -6.37 5.08
N GLU A 71 -2.21 -7.14 4.33
CA GLU A 71 -2.23 -7.13 2.88
C GLU A 71 -3.05 -8.31 2.36
N GLY A 72 -4.20 -7.97 1.74
CA GLY A 72 -5.23 -8.94 1.34
C GLY A 72 -6.38 -9.05 2.35
N GLY A 73 -7.59 -8.70 1.92
CA GLY A 73 -8.81 -8.73 2.74
C GLY A 73 -9.42 -10.11 2.93
N ASP A 74 -8.74 -11.18 2.49
CA ASP A 74 -9.20 -12.57 2.57
C ASP A 74 -9.57 -13.03 3.99
N PRO A 75 -8.83 -12.61 5.05
CA PRO A 75 -9.17 -12.97 6.43
C PRO A 75 -10.53 -12.47 6.90
N LEU A 76 -11.06 -11.44 6.22
CA LEU A 76 -12.39 -10.91 6.50
C LEU A 76 -13.50 -11.83 5.98
N ALA A 77 -13.22 -12.65 4.96
CA ALA A 77 -14.18 -13.53 4.29
C ALA A 77 -15.51 -12.84 3.92
N GLY A 78 -15.44 -11.55 3.54
CA GLY A 78 -16.61 -10.75 3.21
C GLY A 78 -17.47 -10.29 4.39
N ASN A 79 -17.06 -10.57 5.62
CA ASN A 79 -17.77 -10.17 6.84
C ASN A 79 -17.21 -8.86 7.41
N PRO A 80 -17.97 -7.74 7.40
CA PRO A 80 -17.52 -6.45 7.92
C PRO A 80 -17.30 -6.46 9.45
N ASP A 81 -17.94 -7.36 10.20
CA ASP A 81 -17.76 -7.44 11.66
C ASP A 81 -16.33 -7.88 12.03
N ARG A 82 -15.68 -8.65 11.16
CA ARG A 82 -14.26 -9.04 11.37
C ARG A 82 -13.29 -7.86 11.30
N VAL A 83 -13.69 -6.75 10.71
CA VAL A 83 -12.91 -5.51 10.75
C VAL A 83 -12.73 -5.03 12.18
N ASN A 84 -13.78 -5.16 13.04
CA ASN A 84 -13.69 -4.76 14.44
C ASN A 84 -12.63 -5.58 15.18
N GLU A 85 -12.62 -6.90 14.97
CA GLU A 85 -11.64 -7.79 15.61
C GLU A 85 -10.19 -7.35 15.29
N PHE A 86 -9.88 -7.10 14.03
CA PHE A 86 -8.55 -6.64 13.64
C PHE A 86 -8.24 -5.22 14.14
N TYR A 87 -9.24 -4.33 14.16
CA TYR A 87 -9.09 -2.99 14.72
C TYR A 87 -8.77 -3.04 16.22
N ASP A 88 -9.52 -3.84 17.01
CA ASP A 88 -9.31 -4.02 18.44
C ASP A 88 -7.96 -4.68 18.72
N TYR A 89 -7.50 -5.53 17.81
CA TYR A 89 -6.15 -6.12 17.87
C TYR A 89 -5.04 -5.09 17.66
N GLY A 90 -5.33 -3.94 17.05
CA GLY A 90 -4.40 -2.86 16.79
C GLY A 90 -4.06 -2.63 15.30
N VAL A 91 -4.69 -3.36 14.38
CA VAL A 91 -4.55 -3.11 12.93
C VAL A 91 -5.15 -1.76 12.57
N ARG A 92 -4.47 -0.97 11.75
CA ARG A 92 -4.93 0.36 11.31
C ARG A 92 -4.99 0.52 9.80
N MET A 93 -4.60 -0.49 9.04
CA MET A 93 -4.68 -0.48 7.59
C MET A 93 -4.99 -1.89 7.07
N ILE A 94 -5.81 -1.98 6.04
CA ILE A 94 -6.04 -3.24 5.30
C ILE A 94 -6.01 -2.92 3.81
N THR A 95 -5.16 -3.65 3.08
CA THR A 95 -5.19 -3.74 1.62
C THR A 95 -6.30 -4.72 1.24
N LEU A 96 -7.33 -4.25 0.55
CA LEU A 96 -8.56 -5.03 0.35
C LEU A 96 -8.36 -6.25 -0.54
N ILE A 97 -7.51 -6.14 -1.54
CA ILE A 97 -7.24 -7.14 -2.57
C ILE A 97 -5.74 -7.40 -2.61
N HIS A 98 -5.33 -8.65 -2.91
CA HIS A 98 -3.91 -8.94 -3.13
C HIS A 98 -3.71 -9.73 -4.43
N TYR A 99 -3.16 -10.93 -4.44
CA TYR A 99 -2.82 -11.67 -5.68
C TYR A 99 -4.00 -12.31 -6.41
N SER A 100 -5.17 -12.33 -5.81
CA SER A 100 -6.36 -12.93 -6.41
C SER A 100 -7.63 -12.17 -6.07
N ASN A 101 -8.68 -12.37 -6.89
CA ASN A 101 -10.02 -11.93 -6.55
C ASN A 101 -10.45 -12.60 -5.24
N ASN A 102 -11.09 -11.83 -4.36
CA ASN A 102 -11.63 -12.35 -3.12
C ASN A 102 -13.11 -11.95 -2.95
N GLN A 103 -13.65 -12.10 -1.75
CA GLN A 103 -15.05 -11.78 -1.47
C GLN A 103 -15.36 -10.28 -1.49
N LEU A 104 -14.32 -9.42 -1.54
CA LEU A 104 -14.46 -7.95 -1.48
C LEU A 104 -14.44 -7.33 -2.87
N GLY A 105 -13.69 -7.88 -3.83
CA GLY A 105 -13.54 -7.31 -5.15
C GLY A 105 -12.58 -8.07 -6.05
N ASP A 106 -12.22 -7.43 -7.14
CA ASP A 106 -11.35 -7.99 -8.17
C ASP A 106 -9.92 -7.42 -8.08
N CYS A 107 -8.97 -8.31 -8.34
CA CYS A 107 -7.54 -8.05 -8.39
C CYS A 107 -7.13 -7.60 -9.79
N MET A 108 -6.22 -6.65 -9.87
CA MET A 108 -5.55 -6.33 -11.14
C MET A 108 -4.73 -7.53 -11.64
N LYS A 109 -4.47 -7.56 -12.93
CA LYS A 109 -3.62 -8.59 -13.53
C LYS A 109 -2.24 -8.54 -12.89
N ASN A 110 -1.78 -9.66 -12.35
CA ASN A 110 -0.47 -9.75 -11.73
C ASN A 110 0.54 -10.51 -12.60
N TRP A 111 1.82 -10.33 -12.25
CA TRP A 111 2.93 -10.96 -12.97
C TRP A 111 3.00 -12.49 -12.81
N ALA A 112 2.43 -13.01 -11.74
CA ALA A 112 2.43 -14.46 -11.45
C ALA A 112 1.36 -15.23 -12.25
N GLY A 113 0.49 -14.53 -12.98
CA GLY A 113 -0.60 -15.16 -13.74
C GLY A 113 -1.67 -15.83 -12.87
N LEU A 114 -1.67 -15.53 -11.56
CA LEU A 114 -2.59 -16.14 -10.60
C LEU A 114 -4.00 -15.53 -10.65
N ASN A 115 -4.16 -14.39 -11.32
CA ASN A 115 -5.46 -13.75 -11.48
C ASN A 115 -6.17 -14.31 -12.72
N PRO A 116 -7.32 -14.99 -12.55
CA PRO A 116 -8.11 -15.54 -13.67
C PRO A 116 -8.86 -14.46 -14.49
N GLY A 117 -8.72 -13.19 -14.16
CA GLY A 117 -9.50 -12.07 -14.68
C GLY A 117 -10.64 -11.65 -13.75
N PRO A 118 -11.41 -10.59 -14.09
CA PRO A 118 -12.50 -10.09 -13.27
C PRO A 118 -13.54 -11.18 -13.00
N ARG A 119 -13.97 -11.27 -11.75
CA ARG A 119 -14.96 -12.27 -11.30
C ARG A 119 -16.19 -11.63 -10.66
N ASN A 120 -15.97 -10.52 -9.95
CA ASN A 120 -17.00 -9.85 -9.16
C ASN A 120 -17.58 -8.63 -9.87
N ASN A 121 -17.03 -8.23 -11.01
CA ASN A 121 -17.33 -6.97 -11.69
C ASN A 121 -17.06 -5.75 -10.78
N GLY A 122 -15.87 -5.71 -10.18
CA GLY A 122 -15.41 -4.66 -9.29
C GLY A 122 -15.70 -4.93 -7.81
N LEU A 123 -15.89 -3.87 -7.02
CA LEU A 123 -16.16 -3.97 -5.59
C LEU A 123 -17.52 -4.64 -5.32
N THR A 124 -17.52 -5.69 -4.50
CA THR A 124 -18.74 -6.40 -4.11
C THR A 124 -19.56 -5.62 -3.07
N ALA A 125 -20.81 -6.05 -2.84
CA ALA A 125 -21.61 -5.52 -1.74
C ALA A 125 -20.95 -5.77 -0.36
N ALA A 126 -20.24 -6.89 -0.19
CA ALA A 126 -19.46 -7.16 1.01
C ALA A 126 -18.25 -6.21 1.12
N GLY A 127 -17.54 -6.01 0.00
CA GLY A 127 -16.43 -5.05 -0.07
C GLY A 127 -16.86 -3.63 0.30
N ARG A 128 -18.01 -3.19 -0.19
CA ARG A 128 -18.59 -1.88 0.16
C ARG A 128 -18.77 -1.75 1.69
N ARG A 129 -19.43 -2.71 2.32
CA ARG A 129 -19.64 -2.68 3.79
C ARG A 129 -18.33 -2.73 4.58
N VAL A 130 -17.33 -3.46 4.08
CA VAL A 130 -15.99 -3.50 4.68
C VAL A 130 -15.32 -2.12 4.60
N VAL A 131 -15.32 -1.47 3.43
CA VAL A 131 -14.77 -0.10 3.27
C VAL A 131 -15.46 0.89 4.22
N GLU A 132 -16.80 0.88 4.24
CA GLU A 132 -17.59 1.75 5.13
C GLU A 132 -17.25 1.48 6.61
N ARG A 133 -17.11 0.21 7.00
CA ARG A 133 -16.74 -0.15 8.37
C ARG A 133 -15.33 0.27 8.74
N MET A 134 -14.35 0.04 7.85
CA MET A 134 -12.96 0.50 8.05
C MET A 134 -12.91 2.01 8.28
N GLN A 135 -13.56 2.79 7.43
CA GLN A 135 -13.57 4.25 7.53
C GLN A 135 -14.31 4.74 8.78
N GLY A 136 -15.40 4.08 9.17
CA GLY A 136 -16.13 4.37 10.40
C GLY A 136 -15.28 4.15 11.66
N LEU A 137 -14.38 3.17 11.64
CA LEU A 137 -13.43 2.90 12.73
C LEU A 137 -12.16 3.78 12.67
N GLY A 138 -11.96 4.53 11.59
CA GLY A 138 -10.74 5.30 11.42
C GLY A 138 -9.55 4.47 10.92
N MET A 139 -9.78 3.45 10.11
CA MET A 139 -8.73 2.67 9.46
C MET A 139 -8.41 3.23 8.07
N VAL A 140 -7.17 3.08 7.65
CA VAL A 140 -6.73 3.38 6.27
C VAL A 140 -7.20 2.26 5.34
N VAL A 141 -7.87 2.63 4.26
CA VAL A 141 -8.19 1.73 3.15
C VAL A 141 -7.06 1.81 2.14
N ASP A 142 -6.36 0.70 1.96
CA ASP A 142 -5.32 0.56 0.95
C ASP A 142 -5.89 -0.13 -0.29
N VAL A 143 -5.67 0.48 -1.45
CA VAL A 143 -6.21 0.03 -2.73
C VAL A 143 -5.17 -0.63 -3.63
N ALA A 144 -3.94 -0.82 -3.15
CA ALA A 144 -2.95 -1.58 -3.88
C ALA A 144 -3.53 -2.93 -4.35
N HIS A 145 -3.13 -3.40 -5.52
CA HIS A 145 -3.63 -4.62 -6.17
C HIS A 145 -5.09 -4.62 -6.64
N ALA A 146 -5.96 -3.71 -6.20
CA ALA A 146 -7.32 -3.65 -6.73
C ALA A 146 -7.32 -3.29 -8.23
N ASP A 147 -8.15 -3.96 -9.03
CA ASP A 147 -8.31 -3.61 -10.44
C ASP A 147 -8.97 -2.22 -10.61
N SER A 148 -8.92 -1.64 -11.81
CA SER A 148 -9.42 -0.28 -12.05
C SER A 148 -10.91 -0.14 -11.73
N LEU A 149 -11.72 -1.17 -11.92
CA LEU A 149 -13.15 -1.11 -11.63
C LEU A 149 -13.42 -1.20 -10.12
N THR A 150 -12.74 -2.09 -9.41
CA THR A 150 -12.79 -2.15 -7.93
C THR A 150 -12.33 -0.83 -7.33
N LEU A 151 -11.21 -0.28 -7.81
CA LEU A 151 -10.70 1.03 -7.37
C LEU A 151 -11.74 2.14 -7.61
N LYS A 152 -12.33 2.20 -8.80
CA LYS A 152 -13.36 3.18 -9.13
C LYS A 152 -14.52 3.11 -8.13
N HIS A 153 -15.06 1.91 -7.89
CA HIS A 153 -16.17 1.72 -6.95
C HIS A 153 -15.78 2.11 -5.50
N ILE A 154 -14.53 1.88 -5.09
CA ILE A 154 -14.05 2.35 -3.77
C ILE A 154 -13.99 3.87 -3.74
N CYS A 155 -13.46 4.52 -4.78
CA CYS A 155 -13.38 5.98 -4.88
C CYS A 155 -14.76 6.66 -4.86
N GLU A 156 -15.80 6.00 -5.40
CA GLU A 156 -17.16 6.50 -5.42
C GLU A 156 -17.83 6.54 -4.03
N ILE A 157 -17.39 5.69 -3.11
CA ILE A 157 -18.01 5.57 -1.78
C ILE A 157 -17.14 6.11 -0.64
N THR A 158 -15.84 6.34 -0.90
CA THR A 158 -14.92 6.76 0.15
C THR A 158 -15.26 8.16 0.69
N GLN A 159 -15.16 8.31 2.02
CA GLN A 159 -15.31 9.57 2.74
C GLN A 159 -13.97 10.07 3.31
N ARG A 160 -12.90 9.29 3.14
CA ARG A 160 -11.56 9.57 3.66
C ARG A 160 -10.51 9.33 2.58
N PRO A 161 -9.33 9.97 2.66
CA PRO A 161 -8.25 9.73 1.73
C PRO A 161 -7.89 8.26 1.64
N LEU A 162 -7.62 7.77 0.43
CA LEU A 162 -7.16 6.42 0.18
C LEU A 162 -5.63 6.36 0.15
N LEU A 163 -5.07 5.18 0.37
CA LEU A 163 -3.68 4.87 0.13
C LEU A 163 -3.58 3.83 -0.99
N ASP A 164 -2.71 4.06 -1.97
CA ASP A 164 -2.18 3.01 -2.86
C ASP A 164 -0.75 2.78 -2.42
N SER A 165 -0.55 1.80 -1.54
CA SER A 165 0.66 1.70 -0.71
C SER A 165 1.92 1.38 -1.50
N HIS A 166 1.81 0.76 -2.68
CA HIS A 166 2.96 0.39 -3.51
C HIS A 166 2.57 0.08 -4.94
N THR A 167 3.02 0.89 -5.88
CA THR A 167 2.82 0.71 -7.33
C THR A 167 3.80 1.59 -8.11
N HIS A 168 3.64 1.69 -9.41
CA HIS A 168 4.19 2.73 -10.26
C HIS A 168 3.31 2.92 -11.51
N PRO A 169 3.45 4.06 -12.21
CA PRO A 169 2.65 4.32 -13.38
C PRO A 169 2.94 3.34 -14.52
N CYS A 170 1.89 2.93 -15.19
CA CYS A 170 2.00 2.29 -16.48
C CYS A 170 2.25 3.33 -17.57
N SER A 171 3.14 3.02 -18.51
CA SER A 171 3.38 3.89 -19.67
C SER A 171 2.22 3.92 -20.66
N LEU A 172 1.25 3.01 -20.51
CA LEU A 172 0.08 2.86 -21.38
C LEU A 172 -1.18 3.07 -20.52
N ASP A 173 -2.15 3.81 -21.08
CA ASP A 173 -3.44 4.05 -20.39
C ASP A 173 -4.44 2.91 -20.65
N ASP A 174 -3.96 1.68 -20.62
CA ASP A 174 -4.77 0.46 -20.81
C ASP A 174 -4.40 -0.57 -19.74
N GLU A 175 -5.33 -0.85 -18.84
CA GLU A 175 -5.17 -1.80 -17.75
C GLU A 175 -4.76 -3.20 -18.22
N LYS A 176 -5.28 -3.66 -19.37
CA LYS A 176 -4.96 -4.99 -19.91
C LYS A 176 -3.49 -5.16 -20.25
N THR A 177 -2.83 -4.07 -20.62
CA THR A 177 -1.40 -4.05 -20.97
C THR A 177 -0.52 -3.62 -19.79
N CYS A 178 -1.07 -2.90 -18.82
CA CYS A 178 -0.35 -2.41 -17.64
C CYS A 178 -0.03 -3.52 -16.62
N GLY A 179 -0.86 -4.55 -16.54
CA GLY A 179 -0.65 -5.64 -15.59
C GLY A 179 -0.77 -5.18 -14.14
N ARG A 180 0.34 -5.20 -13.39
CA ARG A 180 0.40 -4.82 -11.96
C ARG A 180 0.56 -3.30 -11.76
N PHE A 181 0.69 -2.52 -12.81
CA PHE A 181 0.97 -1.08 -12.74
C PHE A 181 -0.31 -0.26 -12.91
N ARG A 182 -0.37 0.91 -12.27
CA ARG A 182 -1.53 1.80 -12.34
C ARG A 182 -1.56 2.59 -13.64
N THR A 183 -2.74 2.72 -14.24
CA THR A 183 -2.98 3.73 -15.26
C THR A 183 -2.94 5.14 -14.64
N TRP A 184 -2.69 6.15 -15.45
CA TRP A 184 -2.75 7.53 -14.99
C TRP A 184 -4.15 7.91 -14.48
N LYS A 185 -5.19 7.39 -15.12
CA LYS A 185 -6.58 7.58 -14.71
C LYS A 185 -6.84 7.01 -13.31
N ASP A 186 -6.28 5.84 -12.99
CA ASP A 186 -6.39 5.26 -11.65
C ASP A 186 -5.72 6.12 -10.59
N MET A 187 -4.51 6.63 -10.90
CA MET A 187 -3.79 7.51 -9.98
C MET A 187 -4.52 8.81 -9.74
N GLU A 188 -5.13 9.40 -10.78
CA GLU A 188 -5.98 10.58 -10.67
C GLU A 188 -7.22 10.33 -9.80
N MET A 189 -7.83 9.13 -9.89
CA MET A 189 -8.95 8.76 -9.02
C MET A 189 -8.53 8.72 -7.55
N VAL A 190 -7.37 8.11 -7.23
CA VAL A 190 -6.84 8.11 -5.87
C VAL A 190 -6.54 9.53 -5.39
N ALA A 191 -5.90 10.36 -6.22
CA ALA A 191 -5.59 11.75 -5.90
C ALA A 191 -6.85 12.57 -5.59
N LYS A 192 -7.94 12.41 -6.35
CA LYS A 192 -9.22 13.08 -6.11
C LYS A 192 -9.85 12.77 -4.76
N THR A 193 -9.53 11.65 -4.13
CA THR A 193 -9.97 11.36 -2.75
C THR A 193 -9.14 12.10 -1.68
N GLY A 194 -8.14 12.91 -2.08
CA GLY A 194 -7.11 13.42 -1.19
C GLY A 194 -6.03 12.39 -0.84
N GLY A 195 -6.05 11.23 -1.52
CA GLY A 195 -5.19 10.08 -1.26
C GLY A 195 -3.76 10.24 -1.75
N VAL A 196 -2.99 9.17 -1.60
CA VAL A 196 -1.58 9.10 -1.99
C VAL A 196 -1.30 7.80 -2.72
N VAL A 197 -0.58 7.91 -3.85
CA VAL A 197 -0.03 6.79 -4.62
C VAL A 197 1.45 6.67 -4.30
N CYS A 198 1.85 5.54 -3.73
CA CYS A 198 3.23 5.29 -3.32
C CYS A 198 3.99 4.48 -4.36
N THR A 199 5.22 4.89 -4.64
CA THR A 199 6.10 4.18 -5.57
C THR A 199 7.18 3.39 -4.84
N TRP A 200 7.66 2.36 -5.47
CA TRP A 200 8.52 1.32 -4.90
C TRP A 200 9.82 1.13 -5.70
N PRO A 201 10.85 0.44 -5.14
CA PRO A 201 12.14 0.25 -5.81
C PRO A 201 12.15 -0.87 -6.85
N TRP A 202 11.00 -1.37 -7.31
CA TRP A 202 10.96 -2.42 -8.32
C TRP A 202 11.52 -1.92 -9.64
N ALA A 203 12.51 -2.65 -10.18
CA ALA A 203 13.08 -2.38 -11.49
C ALA A 203 12.21 -2.96 -12.61
N THR A 204 11.93 -2.14 -13.61
CA THR A 204 11.25 -2.58 -14.84
C THR A 204 12.07 -2.19 -16.07
N SER A 205 12.19 -3.13 -17.01
CA SER A 205 12.82 -2.90 -18.32
C SER A 205 11.80 -2.93 -19.46
N ARG A 206 10.51 -3.09 -19.14
CA ARG A 206 9.46 -3.23 -20.16
C ARG A 206 8.91 -1.88 -20.60
N GLY A 207 8.82 -1.70 -21.92
CA GLY A 207 8.16 -0.56 -22.55
C GLY A 207 8.88 0.78 -22.33
N LYS A 208 8.11 1.86 -22.43
CA LYS A 208 8.61 3.22 -22.26
C LYS A 208 8.88 3.61 -20.81
N ALA A 209 8.36 2.82 -19.85
CA ALA A 209 8.55 3.01 -18.41
C ALA A 209 9.77 2.22 -17.91
N LYS A 210 10.92 2.36 -18.57
CA LYS A 210 12.16 1.78 -18.10
C LYS A 210 12.56 2.45 -16.79
N ARG A 211 12.69 1.67 -15.72
CA ARG A 211 13.18 2.13 -14.43
C ARG A 211 14.18 1.12 -13.87
N GLU A 212 15.46 1.49 -13.91
CA GLU A 212 16.58 0.63 -13.48
C GLU A 212 17.51 1.31 -12.49
N THR A 213 17.40 2.62 -12.32
CA THR A 213 18.28 3.44 -11.48
C THR A 213 17.47 4.34 -10.53
N PHE A 214 18.13 4.96 -9.54
CA PHE A 214 17.52 5.98 -8.70
C PHE A 214 17.13 7.23 -9.48
N GLN A 215 17.89 7.58 -10.53
CA GLN A 215 17.57 8.69 -11.42
C GLN A 215 16.29 8.42 -12.22
N ASP A 216 16.11 7.19 -12.72
CA ASP A 216 14.86 6.79 -13.40
C ASP A 216 13.68 6.87 -12.42
N TRP A 217 13.87 6.45 -11.15
CA TRP A 217 12.83 6.55 -10.13
C TRP A 217 12.49 8.01 -9.80
N ALA A 218 13.49 8.88 -9.65
CA ALA A 218 13.27 10.31 -9.44
C ALA A 218 12.54 10.97 -10.64
N ALA A 219 12.88 10.57 -11.86
CA ALA A 219 12.18 11.05 -13.08
C ALA A 219 10.72 10.60 -13.12
N GLU A 220 10.41 9.37 -12.69
CA GLU A 220 9.03 8.89 -12.53
C GLU A 220 8.26 9.70 -11.49
N ILE A 221 8.86 9.99 -10.34
CA ILE A 221 8.25 10.83 -9.30
C ILE A 221 7.98 12.24 -9.86
N ALA A 222 8.88 12.80 -10.68
CA ALA A 222 8.67 14.10 -11.31
C ALA A 222 7.49 14.08 -12.28
N GLU A 223 7.31 13.01 -13.05
CA GLU A 223 6.15 12.85 -13.93
C GLU A 223 4.85 12.69 -13.13
N MET A 224 4.87 11.91 -12.05
CA MET A 224 3.70 11.80 -11.16
C MET A 224 3.35 13.15 -10.54
N LYS A 225 4.34 13.90 -10.01
CA LYS A 225 4.16 15.27 -9.52
C LYS A 225 3.45 16.15 -10.55
N ARG A 226 3.87 16.08 -11.82
CA ARG A 226 3.30 16.89 -12.90
C ARG A 226 1.84 16.53 -13.19
N ARG A 227 1.47 15.25 -13.08
CA ARG A 227 0.13 14.75 -13.43
C ARG A 227 -0.88 14.81 -12.30
N ILE A 228 -0.48 14.41 -11.11
CA ILE A 228 -1.42 14.26 -9.97
C ILE A 228 -1.12 15.18 -8.79
N GLY A 229 -0.06 16.00 -8.86
CA GLY A 229 0.39 16.86 -7.76
C GLY A 229 1.32 16.16 -6.79
N MET A 230 2.29 16.90 -6.24
CA MET A 230 3.29 16.34 -5.32
C MET A 230 2.68 15.79 -4.03
N GLU A 231 1.60 16.39 -3.57
CA GLU A 231 0.85 16.00 -2.38
C GLU A 231 0.21 14.62 -2.47
N HIS A 232 0.10 14.07 -3.69
CA HIS A 232 -0.50 12.76 -3.95
C HIS A 232 0.53 11.68 -4.26
N VAL A 233 1.83 11.97 -4.15
CA VAL A 233 2.91 11.02 -4.44
C VAL A 233 3.66 10.66 -3.16
N GLY A 234 3.90 9.38 -2.92
CA GLY A 234 4.54 8.89 -1.70
C GLY A 234 5.52 7.75 -1.92
N LEU A 235 6.21 7.39 -0.85
CA LEU A 235 7.13 6.26 -0.79
C LEU A 235 6.45 5.02 -0.21
N GLY A 236 6.48 3.91 -0.93
CA GLY A 236 6.05 2.60 -0.46
C GLY A 236 6.95 1.51 -0.99
N THR A 237 7.83 0.98 -0.16
CA THR A 237 8.94 0.14 -0.64
C THR A 237 8.57 -1.30 -0.94
N ASP A 238 7.44 -1.78 -0.43
CA ASP A 238 7.07 -3.22 -0.45
C ASP A 238 8.26 -4.10 0.03
N GLY A 239 8.94 -3.60 1.06
CA GLY A 239 10.15 -4.22 1.60
C GLY A 239 9.84 -5.56 2.26
N GLY A 240 10.28 -6.65 1.66
CA GLY A 240 9.97 -8.02 2.09
C GLY A 240 8.82 -8.68 1.32
N GLY A 241 8.14 -7.94 0.42
CA GLY A 241 7.05 -8.45 -0.43
C GLY A 241 7.48 -9.36 -1.57
N GLY A 242 8.77 -9.72 -1.65
CA GLY A 242 9.26 -10.67 -2.66
C GLY A 242 9.37 -10.08 -4.06
N LEU A 243 9.67 -8.78 -4.18
CA LEU A 243 9.90 -8.14 -5.48
C LEU A 243 10.94 -8.89 -6.30
N PRO A 244 10.67 -9.18 -7.57
CA PRO A 244 11.53 -10.03 -8.38
C PRO A 244 12.87 -9.36 -8.73
N ARG A 245 12.91 -8.03 -8.73
CA ARG A 245 14.10 -7.27 -9.08
C ARG A 245 14.04 -5.84 -8.53
N PHE A 246 15.10 -5.40 -7.88
CA PHE A 246 15.27 -4.01 -7.45
C PHE A 246 16.05 -3.19 -8.48
N ILE A 247 15.87 -1.87 -8.46
CA ILE A 247 16.72 -0.93 -9.18
C ILE A 247 18.17 -1.08 -8.76
N LYS A 248 19.10 -0.76 -9.67
CA LYS A 248 20.54 -0.90 -9.43
C LYS A 248 20.99 -0.09 -8.20
N GLY A 249 21.53 -0.80 -7.22
CA GLY A 249 22.08 -0.22 -6.01
C GLY A 249 21.09 -0.03 -4.87
N TYR A 250 19.84 -0.49 -5.00
CA TYR A 250 18.90 -0.62 -3.90
C TYR A 250 18.95 -2.06 -3.34
N ARG A 251 19.09 -2.19 -2.04
CA ARG A 251 19.08 -3.46 -1.28
C ARG A 251 18.00 -3.43 -0.21
N ASP A 252 17.88 -2.28 0.47
CA ASP A 252 16.90 -2.05 1.52
C ASP A 252 16.72 -0.54 1.79
N ILE A 253 15.90 -0.20 2.79
CA ILE A 253 15.56 1.19 3.14
C ILE A 253 16.77 2.09 3.47
N ARG A 254 17.92 1.53 3.80
CA ARG A 254 19.15 2.30 4.09
C ARG A 254 19.71 2.96 2.82
N ASP A 255 19.39 2.41 1.65
CA ASP A 255 19.81 2.97 0.36
C ASP A 255 18.90 4.13 -0.12
N LEU A 256 17.82 4.46 0.61
CA LEU A 256 16.89 5.55 0.24
C LEU A 256 17.54 6.95 0.25
N SER A 257 18.67 7.12 0.93
CA SER A 257 19.47 8.35 0.82
C SER A 257 19.92 8.64 -0.61
N ARG A 258 20.12 7.60 -1.43
CA ARG A 258 20.47 7.72 -2.85
C ARG A 258 19.27 8.21 -3.68
N LEU A 259 18.03 7.83 -3.31
CA LEU A 259 16.84 8.39 -3.92
C LEU A 259 16.70 9.88 -3.59
N VAL A 260 16.95 10.25 -2.34
CA VAL A 260 16.95 11.67 -1.93
C VAL A 260 17.94 12.47 -2.77
N GLN A 261 19.16 11.95 -2.97
CA GLN A 261 20.15 12.59 -3.84
C GLN A 261 19.65 12.71 -5.28
N ALA A 262 19.11 11.63 -5.86
CA ALA A 262 18.57 11.65 -7.23
C ALA A 262 17.40 12.65 -7.39
N MET A 263 16.54 12.77 -6.38
CA MET A 263 15.48 13.78 -6.36
C MET A 263 16.06 15.22 -6.30
N GLN A 264 17.12 15.45 -5.52
CA GLN A 264 17.80 16.75 -5.49
C GLN A 264 18.40 17.09 -6.85
N GLU A 265 19.09 16.14 -7.49
CA GLU A 265 19.64 16.27 -8.83
C GLU A 265 18.56 16.55 -9.90
N ALA A 266 17.36 15.99 -9.71
CA ALA A 266 16.18 16.23 -10.54
C ALA A 266 15.43 17.54 -10.22
N GLY A 267 15.94 18.37 -9.31
CA GLY A 267 15.40 19.69 -8.99
C GLY A 267 14.24 19.73 -8.01
N PHE A 268 14.01 18.67 -7.25
CA PHE A 268 13.01 18.70 -6.18
C PHE A 268 13.46 19.58 -5.02
N THR A 269 12.54 20.36 -4.48
CA THR A 269 12.77 21.15 -3.26
C THR A 269 12.84 20.25 -2.02
N ARG A 270 13.44 20.74 -0.94
CA ARG A 270 13.48 20.02 0.35
C ARG A 270 12.08 19.67 0.87
N SER A 271 11.10 20.56 0.68
CA SER A 271 9.71 20.31 1.10
C SER A 271 9.05 19.21 0.29
N GLU A 272 9.28 19.14 -1.03
CA GLU A 272 8.76 18.08 -1.89
C GLU A 272 9.37 16.71 -1.56
N ILE A 273 10.68 16.68 -1.31
CA ILE A 273 11.36 15.45 -0.87
C ILE A 273 10.79 15.00 0.48
N ALA A 274 10.61 15.89 1.44
CA ALA A 274 10.02 15.57 2.74
C ALA A 274 8.57 15.07 2.61
N ALA A 275 7.78 15.68 1.71
CA ALA A 275 6.42 15.27 1.42
C ALA A 275 6.39 13.83 0.87
N TYR A 276 7.22 13.53 -0.14
CA TYR A 276 7.34 12.20 -0.72
C TYR A 276 7.86 11.16 0.29
N MET A 277 8.90 11.47 1.06
CA MET A 277 9.57 10.55 1.99
C MET A 277 8.75 10.19 3.23
N GLY A 278 7.51 10.68 3.34
CA GLY A 278 6.58 10.28 4.40
C GLY A 278 5.54 11.32 4.77
N GLY A 279 5.75 12.61 4.44
CA GLY A 279 4.82 13.68 4.80
C GLY A 279 3.42 13.47 4.24
N ASN A 280 3.31 13.04 2.98
CA ASN A 280 2.03 12.79 2.33
C ASN A 280 1.31 11.58 2.94
N VAL A 281 2.03 10.48 3.20
CA VAL A 281 1.46 9.30 3.88
C VAL A 281 1.03 9.66 5.30
N TYR A 282 1.82 10.45 6.02
CA TYR A 282 1.46 10.95 7.35
C TYR A 282 0.15 11.77 7.32
N ARG A 283 -0.06 12.60 6.29
CA ARG A 283 -1.31 13.35 6.09
C ARG A 283 -2.51 12.40 5.95
N VAL A 284 -2.38 11.32 5.16
CA VAL A 284 -3.43 10.29 5.03
C VAL A 284 -3.68 9.59 6.36
N LEU A 285 -2.62 9.16 7.05
CA LEU A 285 -2.75 8.54 8.38
C LEU A 285 -3.49 9.47 9.35
N LYS A 286 -3.09 10.74 9.42
CA LYS A 286 -3.74 11.73 10.29
C LYS A 286 -5.22 11.91 9.97
N ALA A 287 -5.60 11.92 8.69
CA ALA A 287 -7.00 12.05 8.28
C ALA A 287 -7.84 10.81 8.59
N CYS A 288 -7.21 9.62 8.66
CA CYS A 288 -7.91 8.37 8.89
C CYS A 288 -7.90 7.95 10.36
N ILE A 289 -6.73 7.83 10.98
CA ILE A 289 -6.60 7.22 12.32
C ILE A 289 -6.62 8.23 13.50
N GLY A 290 -6.90 9.48 13.22
CA GLY A 290 -7.10 10.53 14.24
C GLY A 290 -5.83 11.17 14.74
#